data_5f73650c888c59e960aa21afdf194e61
#
_entry.id   5f73650c888c59e960aa21afdf194e61
#
_cell.length_a   1.000
_cell.length_b   1.000
_cell.length_c   1.000
_cell.angle_alpha   90.00
_cell.angle_beta   90.00
_cell.angle_gamma   90.00
#
_symmetry.space_group_name_H-M   'P 1'
#
loop_
_entity.id
_entity.type
_entity.pdbx_description
1 polymer ?
#
loop_
_entity_poly.entity_id
_entity_poly.type
_entity_poly.pdbx_seq_one_letter_code
_entity_poly.pdbx_strand_id
1 'polypeptide(L)'
;MQQYLDLMRHVLKNGHDKADRTGTGTRSVFGWQMRFDLADGFPMVTTKKLHLKSIVHELLWFLQGDTNIRYLQENGVRIWDEWADENGDLGPVYGKQWRRWETPDGRLIDQISQLVHSLKHNPDSRRHIVSAWNPGDVDNMALPPCHCLFQFYVAGGKLSCQLYQRSADIFLGVPFNVASYALLTLMLAQVCGYEPGEFVHTFGDAHIYSNHFEQAELQLSRQPRPLPTMWINPEVKDIFAFRFEDFRLEGYDPQPHIAAKVAV
;
A
#
# COMPACT_ATOMS: atom_id res chain seq x y z
N MET A 1 -0.90 5.92 -15.11
CA MET A 1 -1.87 4.91 -14.58
C MET A 1 -2.29 3.84 -15.59
N GLN A 2 -1.75 3.87 -16.80
CA GLN A 2 -2.10 2.88 -17.83
C GLN A 2 -1.75 1.44 -17.43
N GLN A 3 -0.58 1.23 -16.78
CA GLN A 3 -0.13 -0.07 -16.29
C GLN A 3 -1.12 -0.75 -15.31
N TYR A 4 -1.85 0.02 -14.51
CA TYR A 4 -2.92 -0.51 -13.66
C TYR A 4 -4.14 -0.99 -14.48
N LEU A 5 -4.56 -0.21 -15.47
CA LEU A 5 -5.65 -0.61 -16.36
C LEU A 5 -5.26 -1.82 -17.24
N ASP A 6 -3.99 -1.93 -17.61
CA ASP A 6 -3.49 -3.08 -18.39
C ASP A 6 -3.52 -4.37 -17.55
N LEU A 7 -3.16 -4.31 -16.25
CA LEU A 7 -3.33 -5.44 -15.33
C LEU A 7 -4.80 -5.85 -15.24
N MET A 8 -5.70 -4.90 -15.05
CA MET A 8 -7.15 -5.18 -14.95
C MET A 8 -7.70 -5.84 -16.22
N ARG A 9 -7.34 -5.32 -17.41
CA ARG A 9 -7.70 -5.94 -18.71
C ARG A 9 -7.13 -7.34 -18.83
N HIS A 10 -5.86 -7.51 -18.44
CA HIS A 10 -5.19 -8.80 -18.53
C HIS A 10 -5.89 -9.85 -17.68
N VAL A 11 -6.26 -9.52 -16.45
CA VAL A 11 -6.97 -10.45 -15.55
C VAL A 11 -8.35 -10.78 -16.08
N LEU A 12 -9.15 -9.80 -16.52
CA LEU A 12 -10.49 -10.06 -17.08
C LEU A 12 -10.43 -10.97 -18.32
N LYS A 13 -9.41 -10.80 -19.16
CA LYS A 13 -9.27 -11.53 -20.44
C LYS A 13 -8.61 -12.90 -20.31
N ASN A 14 -7.56 -13.01 -19.46
CA ASN A 14 -6.67 -14.17 -19.43
C ASN A 14 -6.64 -14.89 -18.08
N GLY A 15 -7.35 -14.36 -17.07
CA GLY A 15 -7.38 -14.94 -15.74
C GLY A 15 -8.17 -16.23 -15.67
N HIS A 16 -7.89 -17.03 -14.66
CA HIS A 16 -8.62 -18.24 -14.32
C HIS A 16 -9.64 -17.97 -13.21
N ASP A 17 -10.86 -18.46 -13.38
CA ASP A 17 -11.89 -18.39 -12.36
C ASP A 17 -11.57 -19.38 -11.23
N LYS A 18 -11.61 -18.89 -9.98
CA LYS A 18 -11.28 -19.63 -8.77
C LYS A 18 -12.34 -19.38 -7.69
N ALA A 19 -12.58 -20.40 -6.88
CA ALA A 19 -13.25 -20.20 -5.59
C ALA A 19 -12.30 -19.48 -4.63
N ASP A 20 -12.87 -18.77 -3.67
CA ASP A 20 -12.14 -18.08 -2.62
C ASP A 20 -12.79 -18.30 -1.25
N ARG A 21 -12.13 -17.85 -0.20
CA ARG A 21 -12.59 -18.00 1.19
C ARG A 21 -13.97 -17.36 1.45
N THR A 22 -14.28 -16.27 0.74
CA THR A 22 -15.55 -15.53 0.93
C THR A 22 -16.74 -16.16 0.21
N GLY A 23 -16.48 -17.15 -0.66
CA GLY A 23 -17.53 -17.75 -1.51
C GLY A 23 -18.00 -16.87 -2.68
N THR A 24 -17.42 -15.68 -2.84
CA THR A 24 -17.76 -14.75 -3.95
C THR A 24 -17.20 -15.25 -5.28
N GLY A 25 -16.03 -15.90 -5.26
CA GLY A 25 -15.25 -16.27 -6.43
C GLY A 25 -14.41 -15.13 -6.97
N THR A 26 -13.35 -15.47 -7.65
CA THR A 26 -12.40 -14.51 -8.23
C THR A 26 -11.97 -14.95 -9.63
N ARG A 27 -11.58 -14.00 -10.46
CA ARG A 27 -10.75 -14.25 -11.65
C ARG A 27 -9.35 -13.74 -11.40
N SER A 28 -8.33 -14.58 -11.56
CA SER A 28 -6.97 -14.24 -11.15
C SER A 28 -5.90 -14.68 -12.15
N VAL A 29 -4.75 -13.99 -12.09
CA VAL A 29 -3.48 -14.40 -12.69
C VAL A 29 -2.43 -14.52 -11.59
N PHE A 30 -1.40 -15.36 -11.79
CA PHE A 30 -0.29 -15.50 -10.87
C PHE A 30 0.96 -14.86 -11.44
N GLY A 31 1.46 -13.84 -10.74
CA GLY A 31 2.65 -13.09 -11.16
C GLY A 31 2.33 -11.95 -12.13
N TRP A 32 2.60 -10.73 -11.67
CA TRP A 32 2.55 -9.51 -12.48
C TRP A 32 3.42 -8.43 -11.85
N GLN A 33 3.87 -7.46 -12.63
CA GLN A 33 4.60 -6.32 -12.11
C GLN A 33 4.16 -5.03 -12.82
N MET A 34 3.98 -3.97 -12.01
CA MET A 34 3.74 -2.60 -12.49
C MET A 34 4.88 -1.70 -12.03
N ARG A 35 5.20 -0.67 -12.82
CA ARG A 35 6.17 0.36 -12.48
C ARG A 35 5.57 1.74 -12.63
N PHE A 36 5.89 2.63 -11.68
CA PHE A 36 5.45 4.01 -11.65
C PHE A 36 6.68 4.89 -11.41
N ASP A 37 7.07 5.70 -12.38
CA ASP A 37 8.06 6.75 -12.17
C ASP A 37 7.40 7.87 -11.35
N LEU A 38 7.91 8.13 -10.16
CA LEU A 38 7.35 9.14 -9.27
C LEU A 38 7.65 10.57 -9.72
N ALA A 39 8.54 10.75 -10.70
CA ALA A 39 8.75 12.03 -11.37
C ALA A 39 7.61 12.41 -12.32
N ASP A 40 6.83 11.43 -12.82
CA ASP A 40 5.66 11.68 -13.68
C ASP A 40 4.45 12.21 -12.89
N GLY A 41 4.50 12.16 -11.56
CA GLY A 41 3.43 12.57 -10.66
C GLY A 41 3.07 11.47 -9.65
N PHE A 42 2.16 11.79 -8.74
CA PHE A 42 1.72 10.86 -7.70
C PHE A 42 0.74 9.82 -8.28
N PRO A 43 1.04 8.50 -8.19
CA PRO A 43 0.27 7.47 -8.88
C PRO A 43 -1.06 7.16 -8.19
N MET A 44 -1.94 8.16 -8.08
CA MET A 44 -3.29 8.02 -7.60
C MET A 44 -4.26 7.86 -8.77
N VAL A 45 -5.05 6.78 -8.75
CA VAL A 45 -5.99 6.44 -9.82
C VAL A 45 -6.95 7.59 -10.10
N THR A 46 -7.09 7.98 -11.37
CA THR A 46 -8.00 9.04 -11.82
C THR A 46 -9.25 8.53 -12.55
N THR A 47 -9.28 7.25 -12.91
CA THR A 47 -10.45 6.62 -13.55
C THR A 47 -11.60 6.31 -12.59
N LYS A 48 -11.35 6.42 -11.29
CA LYS A 48 -12.35 6.50 -10.21
C LYS A 48 -11.79 7.32 -9.06
N LYS A 49 -12.67 7.97 -8.29
CA LYS A 49 -12.27 8.72 -7.09
C LYS A 49 -11.85 7.78 -5.96
N LEU A 50 -10.68 8.02 -5.37
CA LEU A 50 -10.19 7.35 -4.16
C LEU A 50 -10.28 8.29 -2.95
N HIS A 51 -10.29 7.70 -1.75
CA HIS A 51 -10.36 8.43 -0.49
C HIS A 51 -8.95 8.62 0.10
N LEU A 52 -8.29 9.72 -0.25
CA LEU A 52 -6.91 10.03 0.19
C LEU A 52 -6.76 9.98 1.71
N LYS A 53 -7.76 10.46 2.46
CA LYS A 53 -7.72 10.49 3.92
C LYS A 53 -7.48 9.11 4.52
N SER A 54 -8.16 8.07 4.00
CA SER A 54 -7.94 6.69 4.45
C SER A 54 -6.53 6.21 4.16
N ILE A 55 -5.99 6.51 2.98
CA ILE A 55 -4.64 6.10 2.57
C ILE A 55 -3.59 6.70 3.50
N VAL A 56 -3.67 8.00 3.77
CA VAL A 56 -2.69 8.70 4.62
C VAL A 56 -2.79 8.22 6.06
N HIS A 57 -3.99 8.17 6.66
CA HIS A 57 -4.14 7.74 8.06
C HIS A 57 -3.74 6.28 8.26
N GLU A 58 -4.03 5.37 7.33
CA GLU A 58 -3.60 3.97 7.40
C GLU A 58 -2.06 3.88 7.41
N LEU A 59 -1.37 4.59 6.50
CA LEU A 59 0.08 4.59 6.47
C LEU A 59 0.70 5.16 7.75
N LEU A 60 0.16 6.27 8.28
CA LEU A 60 0.61 6.85 9.55
C LEU A 60 0.38 5.90 10.71
N TRP A 61 -0.74 5.20 10.73
CA TRP A 61 -1.07 4.19 11.74
C TRP A 61 -0.09 2.99 11.69
N PHE A 62 0.27 2.49 10.51
CA PHE A 62 1.34 1.48 10.38
C PHE A 62 2.68 1.99 10.90
N LEU A 63 3.06 3.23 10.57
CA LEU A 63 4.33 3.84 11.01
C LEU A 63 4.38 4.07 12.52
N GLN A 64 3.25 4.25 13.18
CA GLN A 64 3.17 4.31 14.65
C GLN A 64 3.34 2.95 15.31
N GLY A 65 3.23 1.85 14.56
CA GLY A 65 3.30 0.49 15.06
C GLY A 65 2.04 0.07 15.82
N ASP A 66 0.94 0.76 15.58
CA ASP A 66 -0.35 0.49 16.22
C ASP A 66 -1.08 -0.66 15.50
N THR A 67 -1.90 -1.39 16.23
CA THR A 67 -2.73 -2.50 15.76
C THR A 67 -4.20 -2.33 16.13
N ASN A 68 -4.51 -1.31 16.94
CA ASN A 68 -5.87 -0.98 17.33
C ASN A 68 -6.46 0.09 16.40
N ILE A 69 -7.68 -0.14 15.94
CA ILE A 69 -8.33 0.73 14.94
C ILE A 69 -8.87 2.06 15.51
N ARG A 70 -8.74 2.30 16.81
CA ARG A 70 -9.27 3.51 17.46
C ARG A 70 -8.77 4.78 16.80
N TYR A 71 -7.46 4.89 16.55
CA TYR A 71 -6.89 6.03 15.83
C TYR A 71 -7.54 6.25 14.46
N LEU A 72 -7.79 5.17 13.71
CA LEU A 72 -8.43 5.25 12.39
C LEU A 72 -9.87 5.75 12.53
N GLN A 73 -10.63 5.20 13.48
CA GLN A 73 -12.03 5.58 13.74
C GLN A 73 -12.17 7.04 14.20
N GLU A 74 -11.30 7.50 15.11
CA GLU A 74 -11.24 8.90 15.56
C GLU A 74 -10.99 9.88 14.40
N ASN A 75 -10.29 9.42 13.36
CA ASN A 75 -10.05 10.16 12.14
C ASN A 75 -11.08 9.88 11.03
N GLY A 76 -12.18 9.17 11.32
CA GLY A 76 -13.25 8.88 10.36
C GLY A 76 -12.85 7.88 9.28
N VAL A 77 -11.85 7.04 9.52
CA VAL A 77 -11.39 5.96 8.64
C VAL A 77 -11.90 4.64 9.18
N ARG A 78 -12.61 3.87 8.34
CA ARG A 78 -13.32 2.65 8.74
C ARG A 78 -12.96 1.43 7.90
N ILE A 79 -11.84 1.49 7.19
CA ILE A 79 -11.43 0.43 6.25
C ILE A 79 -10.97 -0.86 6.92
N TRP A 80 -10.85 -0.87 8.27
CA TRP A 80 -10.46 -2.01 9.07
C TRP A 80 -11.54 -2.49 10.07
N ASP A 81 -12.69 -1.80 10.14
CA ASP A 81 -13.75 -2.08 11.13
C ASP A 81 -14.25 -3.54 11.07
N GLU A 82 -14.31 -4.13 9.86
CA GLU A 82 -14.86 -5.48 9.63
C GLU A 82 -13.97 -6.62 10.16
N TRP A 83 -12.69 -6.34 10.43
CA TRP A 83 -11.72 -7.35 10.89
C TRP A 83 -11.33 -7.21 12.35
N ALA A 84 -11.61 -6.06 12.96
CA ALA A 84 -11.25 -5.82 14.35
C ALA A 84 -12.14 -6.61 15.32
N ASP A 85 -11.55 -7.01 16.44
CA ASP A 85 -12.30 -7.62 17.54
C ASP A 85 -13.18 -6.58 18.28
N GLU A 86 -13.87 -7.00 19.32
CA GLU A 86 -14.74 -6.16 20.15
C GLU A 86 -14.01 -5.00 20.85
N ASN A 87 -12.68 -5.10 21.02
CA ASN A 87 -11.81 -4.07 21.60
C ASN A 87 -11.18 -3.17 20.54
N GLY A 88 -11.42 -3.45 19.27
CA GLY A 88 -10.83 -2.75 18.13
C GLY A 88 -9.41 -3.21 17.78
N ASP A 89 -8.98 -4.38 18.25
CA ASP A 89 -7.65 -4.92 17.98
C ASP A 89 -7.67 -5.87 16.76
N LEU A 90 -6.59 -5.84 16.01
CA LEU A 90 -6.37 -6.68 14.82
C LEU A 90 -5.30 -7.76 15.04
N GLY A 91 -4.74 -7.84 16.26
CA GLY A 91 -3.59 -8.68 16.52
C GLY A 91 -2.30 -8.11 15.91
N PRO A 92 -1.23 -8.90 15.78
CA PRO A 92 0.11 -8.42 15.43
C PRO A 92 0.29 -8.10 13.94
N VAL A 93 -0.65 -7.32 13.35
CA VAL A 93 -0.63 -6.93 11.93
C VAL A 93 0.46 -5.89 11.62
N TYR A 94 0.61 -5.51 10.40
CA TYR A 94 1.56 -4.59 9.76
C TYR A 94 2.39 -3.68 10.68
N GLY A 95 1.74 -2.79 11.44
CA GLY A 95 2.43 -1.83 12.32
C GLY A 95 3.27 -2.50 13.39
N LYS A 96 2.75 -3.56 14.03
CA LYS A 96 3.50 -4.37 15.01
C LYS A 96 4.75 -4.97 14.37
N GLN A 97 4.62 -5.57 13.19
CA GLN A 97 5.76 -6.20 12.51
C GLN A 97 6.79 -5.17 12.04
N TRP A 98 6.36 -4.03 11.52
CA TRP A 98 7.26 -2.98 11.04
C TRP A 98 8.07 -2.33 12.17
N ARG A 99 7.46 -2.15 13.34
CA ARG A 99 8.01 -1.34 14.42
C ARG A 99 8.46 -2.11 15.65
N ARG A 100 7.93 -3.31 15.87
CA ARG A 100 8.18 -4.09 17.10
C ARG A 100 8.18 -5.58 16.81
N TRP A 101 8.94 -6.00 15.77
CA TRP A 101 9.12 -7.42 15.49
C TRP A 101 9.82 -8.09 16.66
N GLU A 102 9.17 -9.05 17.27
CA GLU A 102 9.71 -9.78 18.42
C GLU A 102 10.53 -10.98 17.95
N THR A 103 11.75 -11.09 18.50
CA THR A 103 12.63 -12.24 18.26
C THR A 103 12.44 -13.30 19.35
N PRO A 104 12.83 -14.58 19.11
CA PRO A 104 12.71 -15.64 20.10
C PRO A 104 13.40 -15.37 21.44
N ASP A 105 14.43 -14.52 21.47
CA ASP A 105 15.13 -14.07 22.66
C ASP A 105 14.53 -12.81 23.31
N GLY A 106 13.34 -12.37 22.85
CA GLY A 106 12.58 -11.26 23.43
C GLY A 106 13.05 -9.86 23.03
N ARG A 107 13.99 -9.73 22.08
CA ARG A 107 14.37 -8.42 21.54
C ARG A 107 13.27 -7.91 20.60
N LEU A 108 13.06 -6.59 20.62
CA LEU A 108 12.19 -5.90 19.67
C LEU A 108 13.02 -5.25 18.57
N ILE A 109 12.67 -5.53 17.34
CA ILE A 109 13.30 -4.95 16.15
C ILE A 109 12.36 -3.91 15.55
N ASP A 110 12.83 -2.67 15.46
CA ASP A 110 12.18 -1.60 14.71
C ASP A 110 12.78 -1.56 13.29
N GLN A 111 12.09 -2.24 12.35
CA GLN A 111 12.54 -2.36 10.97
C GLN A 111 12.56 -0.99 10.26
N ILE A 112 11.61 -0.09 10.56
CA ILE A 112 11.55 1.25 9.93
C ILE A 112 12.70 2.12 10.40
N SER A 113 13.00 2.15 11.69
CA SER A 113 14.18 2.90 12.22
C SER A 113 15.48 2.37 11.64
N GLN A 114 15.64 1.05 11.56
CA GLN A 114 16.81 0.43 10.94
C GLN A 114 16.91 0.75 9.45
N LEU A 115 15.79 0.76 8.72
CA LEU A 115 15.72 1.14 7.31
C LEU A 115 16.20 2.59 7.11
N VAL A 116 15.64 3.55 7.86
CA VAL A 116 16.04 4.97 7.77
C VAL A 116 17.54 5.14 8.07
N HIS A 117 18.03 4.49 9.13
CA HIS A 117 19.46 4.52 9.45
C HIS A 117 20.32 3.97 8.31
N SER A 118 19.95 2.81 7.77
CA SER A 118 20.68 2.15 6.68
C SER A 118 20.65 2.96 5.38
N LEU A 119 19.52 3.54 5.01
CA LEU A 119 19.39 4.41 3.84
C LEU A 119 20.34 5.63 3.93
N LYS A 120 20.48 6.22 5.12
CA LYS A 120 21.36 7.40 5.35
C LYS A 120 22.84 7.06 5.39
N HIS A 121 23.23 5.88 5.91
CA HIS A 121 24.63 5.57 6.23
C HIS A 121 25.23 4.47 5.36
N ASN A 122 24.40 3.66 4.70
CA ASN A 122 24.83 2.56 3.83
C ASN A 122 23.86 2.41 2.62
N PRO A 123 23.75 3.44 1.75
CA PRO A 123 22.77 3.45 0.65
C PRO A 123 22.93 2.30 -0.34
N ASP A 124 24.15 1.77 -0.51
CA ASP A 124 24.44 0.67 -1.45
C ASP A 124 24.05 -0.72 -0.90
N SER A 125 23.50 -0.77 0.32
CA SER A 125 23.03 -2.03 0.90
C SER A 125 21.90 -2.65 0.08
N ARG A 126 21.94 -3.98 -0.06
CA ARG A 126 20.86 -4.78 -0.64
C ARG A 126 19.88 -5.31 0.41
N ARG A 127 19.96 -4.80 1.65
CA ARG A 127 19.21 -5.28 2.82
C ARG A 127 18.20 -4.23 3.31
N HIS A 128 17.83 -3.27 2.49
CA HIS A 128 16.79 -2.28 2.78
C HIS A 128 15.40 -2.94 2.66
N ILE A 129 15.12 -3.93 3.50
CA ILE A 129 13.90 -4.74 3.46
C ILE A 129 13.13 -4.54 4.76
N VAL A 130 11.80 -4.40 4.64
CA VAL A 130 10.85 -4.46 5.74
C VAL A 130 9.86 -5.59 5.45
N SER A 131 9.69 -6.51 6.38
CA SER A 131 8.75 -7.62 6.27
C SER A 131 7.59 -7.46 7.25
N ALA A 132 6.37 -7.65 6.75
CA ALA A 132 5.18 -7.81 7.56
C ALA A 132 4.80 -9.30 7.72
N TRP A 133 5.32 -10.17 6.87
CA TRP A 133 5.04 -11.60 6.92
C TRP A 133 5.92 -12.28 7.98
N ASN A 134 5.31 -12.60 9.11
CA ASN A 134 5.94 -13.30 10.23
C ASN A 134 5.23 -14.66 10.42
N PRO A 135 5.85 -15.79 9.99
CA PRO A 135 5.23 -17.11 10.15
C PRO A 135 4.91 -17.49 11.60
N GLY A 136 5.59 -16.91 12.57
CA GLY A 136 5.32 -17.14 13.98
C GLY A 136 4.09 -16.41 14.53
N ASP A 137 3.65 -15.34 13.85
CA ASP A 137 2.54 -14.49 14.30
C ASP A 137 1.32 -14.52 13.37
N VAL A 138 1.46 -15.06 12.15
CA VAL A 138 0.43 -14.94 11.11
C VAL A 138 -0.93 -15.51 11.52
N ASP A 139 -0.94 -16.56 12.32
CA ASP A 139 -2.18 -17.20 12.81
C ASP A 139 -2.88 -16.38 13.91
N ASN A 140 -2.18 -15.40 14.50
CA ASN A 140 -2.71 -14.49 15.52
C ASN A 140 -3.20 -13.17 14.93
N MET A 141 -3.10 -12.98 13.61
CA MET A 141 -3.54 -11.78 12.91
C MET A 141 -4.98 -11.92 12.44
N ALA A 142 -5.80 -10.89 12.66
CA ALA A 142 -7.18 -10.86 12.15
C ALA A 142 -7.20 -10.99 10.62
N LEU A 143 -6.20 -10.46 9.94
CA LEU A 143 -5.98 -10.62 8.51
C LEU A 143 -4.49 -10.79 8.21
N PRO A 144 -4.04 -11.97 7.71
CA PRO A 144 -2.65 -12.15 7.28
C PRO A 144 -2.22 -11.14 6.22
N PRO A 145 -1.00 -10.57 6.30
CA PRO A 145 -0.59 -9.47 5.44
C PRO A 145 -0.68 -9.81 3.95
N CYS A 146 -1.41 -9.03 3.19
CA CYS A 146 -1.45 -9.13 1.74
C CYS A 146 -0.17 -8.56 1.12
N HIS A 147 0.26 -7.37 1.54
CA HIS A 147 1.56 -6.78 1.19
C HIS A 147 2.61 -7.26 2.19
N CYS A 148 3.36 -8.31 1.76
CA CYS A 148 4.19 -9.12 2.64
C CYS A 148 5.49 -8.46 3.02
N LEU A 149 6.17 -7.84 2.05
CA LEU A 149 7.46 -7.19 2.22
C LEU A 149 7.66 -6.09 1.17
N PHE A 150 8.48 -5.13 1.51
CA PHE A 150 8.96 -4.14 0.55
C PHE A 150 10.47 -3.92 0.72
N GLN A 151 11.10 -3.53 -0.38
CA GLN A 151 12.54 -3.27 -0.45
C GLN A 151 12.79 -1.91 -1.08
N PHE A 152 13.77 -1.19 -0.55
CA PHE A 152 14.25 0.06 -1.13
C PHE A 152 15.58 -0.13 -1.85
N TYR A 153 15.78 0.72 -2.84
CA TYR A 153 16.98 0.75 -3.66
C TYR A 153 17.38 2.20 -3.95
N VAL A 154 18.66 2.52 -3.72
CA VAL A 154 19.23 3.84 -4.00
C VAL A 154 20.13 3.74 -5.22
N ALA A 155 19.91 4.57 -6.21
CA ALA A 155 20.78 4.69 -7.38
C ALA A 155 20.69 6.11 -7.98
N GLY A 156 21.84 6.69 -8.36
CA GLY A 156 21.87 8.01 -8.98
C GLY A 156 21.22 9.12 -8.14
N GLY A 157 21.29 9.02 -6.81
CA GLY A 157 20.66 9.97 -5.90
C GLY A 157 19.15 9.82 -5.75
N LYS A 158 18.55 8.78 -6.35
CA LYS A 158 17.11 8.49 -6.29
C LYS A 158 16.81 7.28 -5.41
N LEU A 159 15.68 7.35 -4.69
CA LEU A 159 15.14 6.27 -3.86
C LEU A 159 13.95 5.62 -4.57
N SER A 160 14.04 4.32 -4.82
CA SER A 160 12.98 3.49 -5.38
C SER A 160 12.50 2.45 -4.38
N CYS A 161 11.24 2.05 -4.48
CA CYS A 161 10.62 1.04 -3.64
C CYS A 161 10.04 -0.08 -4.48
N GLN A 162 10.25 -1.34 -4.09
CA GLN A 162 9.54 -2.49 -4.64
C GLN A 162 8.72 -3.16 -3.55
N LEU A 163 7.42 -3.30 -3.77
CA LEU A 163 6.49 -4.06 -2.93
C LEU A 163 6.24 -5.44 -3.54
N TYR A 164 6.28 -6.50 -2.71
CA TYR A 164 5.67 -7.77 -3.03
C TYR A 164 4.34 -7.94 -2.29
N GLN A 165 3.26 -8.10 -3.06
CA GLN A 165 1.91 -8.35 -2.56
C GLN A 165 1.45 -9.74 -2.99
N ARG A 166 1.28 -10.67 -2.01
CA ARG A 166 0.93 -12.06 -2.27
C ARG A 166 -0.49 -12.26 -2.79
N SER A 167 -1.40 -11.38 -2.39
CA SER A 167 -2.84 -11.43 -2.70
C SER A 167 -3.33 -10.00 -2.92
N ALA A 168 -3.92 -9.74 -4.07
CA ALA A 168 -4.22 -8.38 -4.51
C ALA A 168 -5.59 -8.29 -5.18
N ASP A 169 -6.58 -7.71 -4.45
CA ASP A 169 -7.82 -7.23 -5.03
C ASP A 169 -7.52 -6.02 -5.92
N ILE A 170 -7.54 -6.24 -7.23
CA ILE A 170 -7.17 -5.23 -8.23
C ILE A 170 -8.16 -4.07 -8.21
N PHE A 171 -9.44 -4.33 -7.96
CA PHE A 171 -10.45 -3.28 -8.06
C PHE A 171 -10.49 -2.38 -6.82
N LEU A 172 -10.58 -2.94 -5.61
CA LEU A 172 -10.66 -2.15 -4.37
C LEU A 172 -9.30 -1.86 -3.74
N GLY A 173 -8.47 -2.90 -3.54
CA GLY A 173 -7.25 -2.80 -2.73
C GLY A 173 -6.06 -2.17 -3.45
N VAL A 174 -5.73 -2.64 -4.65
CA VAL A 174 -4.50 -2.22 -5.37
C VAL A 174 -4.38 -0.71 -5.55
N PRO A 175 -5.43 0.07 -5.89
CA PRO A 175 -5.31 1.52 -5.99
C PRO A 175 -4.87 2.20 -4.69
N PHE A 176 -5.34 1.70 -3.53
CA PHE A 176 -4.93 2.19 -2.22
C PHE A 176 -3.48 1.81 -1.93
N ASN A 177 -3.08 0.56 -2.21
CA ASN A 177 -1.71 0.09 -1.98
C ASN A 177 -0.69 0.85 -2.85
N VAL A 178 -0.99 1.10 -4.13
CA VAL A 178 -0.12 1.90 -5.01
C VAL A 178 0.10 3.30 -4.42
N ALA A 179 -0.96 3.99 -4.03
CA ALA A 179 -0.85 5.33 -3.47
C ALA A 179 -0.14 5.34 -2.11
N SER A 180 -0.41 4.34 -1.23
CA SER A 180 0.21 4.23 0.09
C SER A 180 1.73 4.02 0.00
N TYR A 181 2.20 3.08 -0.83
CA TYR A 181 3.63 2.82 -0.95
C TYR A 181 4.38 3.86 -1.79
N ALA A 182 3.72 4.50 -2.74
CA ALA A 182 4.27 5.70 -3.40
C ALA A 182 4.46 6.82 -2.38
N LEU A 183 3.48 7.07 -1.51
CA LEU A 183 3.58 8.06 -0.43
C LEU A 183 4.72 7.73 0.54
N LEU A 184 4.83 6.48 0.99
CA LEU A 184 5.94 6.03 1.85
C LEU A 184 7.29 6.27 1.18
N THR A 185 7.39 6.04 -0.15
CA THR A 185 8.62 6.28 -0.90
C THR A 185 8.99 7.77 -0.91
N LEU A 186 8.01 8.66 -1.17
CA LEU A 186 8.22 10.11 -1.12
C LEU A 186 8.65 10.59 0.28
N MET A 187 8.00 10.10 1.35
CA MET A 187 8.31 10.43 2.73
C MET A 187 9.75 10.03 3.08
N LEU A 188 10.16 8.79 2.76
CA LEU A 188 11.51 8.30 3.02
C LEU A 188 12.56 8.98 2.16
N ALA A 189 12.26 9.31 0.91
CA ALA A 189 13.15 10.10 0.06
C ALA A 189 13.44 11.46 0.71
N GLN A 190 12.40 12.19 1.15
CA GLN A 190 12.56 13.47 1.86
C GLN A 190 13.38 13.34 3.13
N VAL A 191 13.05 12.38 4.01
CA VAL A 191 13.71 12.19 5.31
C VAL A 191 15.16 11.76 5.18
N CYS A 192 15.49 11.01 4.12
CA CYS A 192 16.84 10.51 3.87
C CYS A 192 17.65 11.39 2.91
N GLY A 193 17.05 12.42 2.29
CA GLY A 193 17.74 13.36 1.40
C GLY A 193 17.96 12.83 -0.02
N TYR A 194 17.03 12.02 -0.53
CA TYR A 194 17.02 11.51 -1.91
C TYR A 194 15.94 12.15 -2.75
N GLU A 195 16.14 12.14 -4.07
CA GLU A 195 15.05 12.36 -5.02
C GLU A 195 14.16 11.10 -5.11
N PRO A 196 12.86 11.25 -5.36
CA PRO A 196 12.01 10.10 -5.64
C PRO A 196 12.41 9.38 -6.93
N GLY A 197 12.45 8.05 -6.89
CA GLY A 197 12.67 7.18 -8.04
C GLY A 197 11.39 6.52 -8.52
N GLU A 198 11.40 5.18 -8.62
CA GLU A 198 10.24 4.39 -9.04
C GLU A 198 9.54 3.72 -7.84
N PHE A 199 8.23 3.56 -7.96
CA PHE A 199 7.50 2.54 -7.21
C PHE A 199 7.24 1.33 -8.11
N VAL A 200 7.71 0.16 -7.69
CA VAL A 200 7.55 -1.12 -8.39
C VAL A 200 6.61 -2.00 -7.57
N HIS A 201 5.49 -2.41 -8.16
CA HIS A 201 4.50 -3.25 -7.49
C HIS A 201 4.50 -4.64 -8.12
N THR A 202 4.93 -5.64 -7.36
CA THR A 202 5.00 -7.05 -7.78
C THR A 202 3.93 -7.85 -7.06
N PHE A 203 3.19 -8.65 -7.83
CA PHE A 203 2.05 -9.42 -7.34
C PHE A 203 2.31 -10.91 -7.39
N GLY A 204 1.77 -11.63 -6.40
CA GLY A 204 1.50 -13.06 -6.47
C GLY A 204 0.15 -13.32 -7.15
N ASP A 205 -0.90 -13.62 -6.37
CA ASP A 205 -2.28 -13.76 -6.87
C ASP A 205 -2.90 -12.36 -7.05
N ALA A 206 -3.04 -11.93 -8.30
CA ALA A 206 -3.69 -10.68 -8.67
C ALA A 206 -5.09 -11.01 -9.22
N HIS A 207 -6.14 -10.54 -8.54
CA HIS A 207 -7.50 -10.97 -8.82
C HIS A 207 -8.52 -9.84 -8.83
N ILE A 208 -9.64 -10.12 -9.50
CA ILE A 208 -10.87 -9.33 -9.47
C ILE A 208 -11.96 -10.24 -8.93
N TYR A 209 -12.66 -9.83 -7.89
CA TYR A 209 -13.83 -10.56 -7.38
C TYR A 209 -14.96 -10.61 -8.41
N SER A 210 -15.69 -11.72 -8.47
CA SER A 210 -16.73 -11.94 -9.48
C SER A 210 -17.84 -10.88 -9.42
N ASN A 211 -18.12 -10.36 -8.22
CA ASN A 211 -19.09 -9.28 -8.02
C ASN A 211 -18.58 -7.88 -8.41
N HIS A 212 -17.32 -7.77 -8.90
CA HIS A 212 -16.71 -6.51 -9.36
C HIS A 212 -16.45 -6.46 -10.87
N PHE A 213 -16.85 -7.45 -11.65
CA PHE A 213 -16.56 -7.47 -13.08
C PHE A 213 -17.19 -6.28 -13.82
N GLU A 214 -18.46 -5.98 -13.56
CA GLU A 214 -19.15 -4.82 -14.18
C GLU A 214 -18.46 -3.49 -13.79
N GLN A 215 -18.06 -3.34 -12.54
CA GLN A 215 -17.36 -2.17 -12.06
C GLN A 215 -15.98 -2.01 -12.70
N ALA A 216 -15.26 -3.13 -12.88
CA ALA A 216 -13.96 -3.14 -13.56
C ALA A 216 -14.10 -2.77 -15.05
N GLU A 217 -15.10 -3.31 -15.73
CA GLU A 217 -15.42 -2.95 -17.13
C GLU A 217 -15.80 -1.48 -17.26
N LEU A 218 -16.64 -0.96 -16.35
CA LEU A 218 -16.95 0.47 -16.29
C LEU A 218 -15.69 1.31 -16.07
N GLN A 219 -14.80 0.92 -15.17
CA GLN A 219 -13.55 1.64 -14.95
C GLN A 219 -12.64 1.60 -16.18
N LEU A 220 -12.58 0.47 -16.89
CA LEU A 220 -11.81 0.31 -18.12
C LEU A 220 -12.35 1.11 -19.31
N SER A 221 -13.63 1.46 -19.31
CA SER A 221 -14.22 2.34 -20.33
C SER A 221 -13.79 3.81 -20.18
N ARG A 222 -13.19 4.18 -19.05
CA ARG A 222 -12.80 5.55 -18.73
C ARG A 222 -11.33 5.81 -19.12
N GLN A 223 -11.07 7.03 -19.63
CA GLN A 223 -9.71 7.46 -19.94
C GLN A 223 -9.04 8.03 -18.68
N PRO A 224 -7.78 7.65 -18.38
CA PRO A 224 -7.01 8.28 -17.31
C PRO A 224 -6.85 9.78 -17.58
N ARG A 225 -6.87 10.57 -16.49
CA ARG A 225 -6.53 11.98 -16.49
C ARG A 225 -5.10 12.19 -16.01
N PRO A 226 -4.51 13.39 -16.15
CA PRO A 226 -3.19 13.67 -15.63
C PRO A 226 -3.03 13.28 -14.16
N LEU A 227 -1.83 12.81 -13.79
CA LEU A 227 -1.53 12.49 -12.40
C LEU A 227 -1.50 13.74 -11.54
N PRO A 228 -1.98 13.67 -10.30
CA PRO A 228 -1.83 14.75 -9.32
C PRO A 228 -0.38 14.84 -8.83
N THR A 229 -0.09 15.91 -8.10
CA THR A 229 1.15 16.07 -7.35
C THR A 229 0.87 15.90 -5.86
N MET A 230 1.73 15.16 -5.17
CA MET A 230 1.71 15.08 -3.70
C MET A 230 2.69 16.11 -3.13
N TRP A 231 2.17 17.17 -2.53
CA TRP A 231 2.96 18.07 -1.72
C TRP A 231 3.13 17.49 -0.32
N ILE A 232 4.38 17.48 0.18
CA ILE A 232 4.72 17.04 1.53
C ILE A 232 5.42 18.21 2.23
N ASN A 233 5.05 18.48 3.48
CA ASN A 233 5.65 19.53 4.28
C ASN A 233 7.18 19.33 4.38
N PRO A 234 7.99 20.22 3.79
CA PRO A 234 9.44 20.03 3.72
C PRO A 234 10.15 20.19 5.07
N GLU A 235 9.47 20.74 6.08
CA GLU A 235 10.04 20.93 7.42
C GLU A 235 10.10 19.63 8.23
N VAL A 236 9.31 18.60 7.84
CA VAL A 236 9.31 17.31 8.53
C VAL A 236 10.54 16.50 8.11
N LYS A 237 11.40 16.17 9.08
CA LYS A 237 12.68 15.46 8.88
C LYS A 237 12.75 14.09 9.56
N ASP A 238 11.70 13.73 10.30
CA ASP A 238 11.55 12.44 10.97
C ASP A 238 10.33 11.71 10.39
N ILE A 239 10.53 10.45 9.97
CA ILE A 239 9.49 9.62 9.36
C ILE A 239 8.28 9.41 10.31
N PHE A 240 8.50 9.48 11.61
CA PHE A 240 7.48 9.28 12.64
C PHE A 240 6.79 10.58 13.08
N ALA A 241 7.28 11.73 12.61
CA ALA A 241 6.73 13.03 12.97
C ALA A 241 5.64 13.52 12.02
N PHE A 242 5.44 12.88 10.88
CA PHE A 242 4.42 13.24 9.92
C PHE A 242 3.01 13.13 10.50
N ARG A 243 2.17 14.10 10.12
CA ARG A 243 0.74 14.17 10.43
C ARG A 243 -0.05 14.31 9.15
N PHE A 244 -1.35 14.10 9.20
CA PHE A 244 -2.22 14.20 8.03
C PHE A 244 -2.11 15.57 7.32
N GLU A 245 -1.96 16.65 8.09
CA GLU A 245 -1.87 18.02 7.60
C GLU A 245 -0.59 18.33 6.81
N ASP A 246 0.42 17.44 6.92
CA ASP A 246 1.68 17.57 6.18
C ASP A 246 1.59 17.10 4.72
N PHE A 247 0.41 16.63 4.29
CA PHE A 247 0.16 16.13 2.95
C PHE A 247 -0.95 16.89 2.24
N ARG A 248 -0.70 17.30 0.99
CA ARG A 248 -1.71 17.89 0.11
C ARG A 248 -1.62 17.27 -1.28
N LEU A 249 -2.76 16.80 -1.78
CA LEU A 249 -2.87 16.29 -3.14
C LEU A 249 -3.35 17.43 -4.05
N GLU A 250 -2.47 17.86 -4.95
CA GLU A 250 -2.71 19.00 -5.85
C GLU A 250 -3.05 18.49 -7.24
N GLY A 251 -4.07 19.09 -7.86
CA GLY A 251 -4.48 18.74 -9.23
C GLY A 251 -5.18 17.38 -9.36
N TYR A 252 -5.70 16.80 -8.28
CA TYR A 252 -6.43 15.53 -8.36
C TYR A 252 -7.84 15.77 -8.92
N ASP A 253 -8.03 15.40 -10.19
CA ASP A 253 -9.30 15.49 -10.91
C ASP A 253 -9.77 14.09 -11.34
N PRO A 254 -10.29 13.26 -10.40
CA PRO A 254 -10.75 11.93 -10.72
C PRO A 254 -12.14 11.92 -11.37
N GLN A 255 -12.40 10.86 -12.13
CA GLN A 255 -13.77 10.54 -12.52
C GLN A 255 -14.58 10.07 -11.29
N PRO A 256 -15.92 10.07 -11.36
CA PRO A 256 -16.78 9.72 -10.23
C PRO A 256 -16.42 8.37 -9.61
N HIS A 257 -16.66 8.25 -8.30
CA HIS A 257 -16.51 7.01 -7.57
C HIS A 257 -17.32 5.87 -8.23
N ILE A 258 -16.80 4.66 -8.18
CA ILE A 258 -17.49 3.43 -8.57
C ILE A 258 -17.67 2.62 -7.30
N ALA A 259 -18.91 2.48 -6.85
CA ALA A 259 -19.24 1.74 -5.64
C ALA A 259 -19.11 0.22 -5.88
N ALA A 260 -18.54 -0.48 -4.92
CA ALA A 260 -18.46 -1.94 -4.87
C ALA A 260 -18.50 -2.43 -3.43
N LYS A 261 -19.04 -3.63 -3.22
CA LYS A 261 -19.07 -4.26 -1.89
C LYS A 261 -17.74 -4.98 -1.64
N VAL A 262 -17.21 -4.82 -0.45
CA VAL A 262 -16.05 -5.62 0.00
C VAL A 262 -16.46 -7.08 0.10
N ALA A 263 -15.61 -7.99 -0.38
CA ALA A 263 -15.76 -9.42 -0.16
C ALA A 263 -15.09 -9.80 1.17
N VAL A 264 -15.88 -10.24 2.15
CA VAL A 264 -15.47 -10.59 3.52
C VAL A 264 -15.80 -12.03 3.86
#